data_f7ecffae8b747696bd5614a964fa85c6
#
_entry.id   f7ecffae8b747696bd5614a964fa85c6
#
_cell.length_a   1.000
_cell.length_b   1.000
_cell.length_c   1.000
_cell.angle_alpha   90.00
_cell.angle_beta   90.00
_cell.angle_gamma   90.00
#
_symmetry.space_group_name_H-M   'P 1'
#
loop_
_entity.id
_entity.type
_entity.pdbx_description
1 polymer ?
#
loop_
_entity_poly.entity_id
_entity_poly.type
_entity_poly.pdbx_seq_one_letter_code
_entity_poly.pdbx_strand_id
1 'polypeptide(L)'
;MPFLVDGDLTLPESHAILAYLGEKTGRLWPTSAAGRAGALRWLFFLSQHIMPPAGEVALRFRAKLFGRPVDEATVKRGEETLPPVLAILEDHLAHNKWIMGAEFSLVDCASCPVLNVIEKSGFGFAEFPRVAAYLEACRARPAWGQTPRLPGL
;
A
#
# COMPACT_ATOMS: atom_id res chain seq x y z
N MET A 1 -5.80 2.26 13.80
CA MET A 1 -6.69 1.51 12.91
C MET A 1 -7.84 2.44 12.53
N PRO A 2 -8.11 2.71 11.24
CA PRO A 2 -9.22 3.57 10.83
C PRO A 2 -10.55 2.87 10.97
N PHE A 3 -11.64 3.63 11.21
CA PHE A 3 -12.99 3.16 10.97
C PHE A 3 -13.79 4.16 10.16
N LEU A 4 -14.74 3.59 9.38
CA LEU A 4 -15.79 4.32 8.69
C LEU A 4 -17.10 4.19 9.49
N VAL A 5 -17.81 5.30 9.64
CA VAL A 5 -19.20 5.31 10.10
C VAL A 5 -20.05 5.81 8.94
N ASP A 6 -21.07 5.05 8.56
CA ASP A 6 -21.98 5.36 7.46
C ASP A 6 -23.40 4.90 7.82
N GLY A 7 -24.22 5.82 8.33
CA GLY A 7 -25.47 5.48 8.99
C GLY A 7 -25.24 4.59 10.20
N ASP A 8 -25.89 3.44 10.24
CA ASP A 8 -25.75 2.45 11.31
C ASP A 8 -24.55 1.51 11.14
N LEU A 9 -23.85 1.58 9.99
CA LEU A 9 -22.66 0.77 9.74
C LEU A 9 -21.44 1.40 10.40
N THR A 10 -20.74 0.63 11.24
CA THR A 10 -19.38 0.94 11.70
C THR A 10 -18.43 -0.12 11.19
N LEU A 11 -17.50 0.26 10.31
CA LEU A 11 -16.61 -0.67 9.61
C LEU A 11 -15.16 -0.34 9.94
N PRO A 12 -14.41 -1.19 10.65
CA PRO A 12 -12.96 -1.12 10.80
C PRO A 12 -12.27 -1.75 9.57
N GLU A 13 -10.95 -1.71 9.56
CA GLU A 13 -10.05 -2.24 8.52
C GLU A 13 -10.05 -1.45 7.21
N SER A 14 -8.91 -0.82 6.91
CA SER A 14 -8.77 0.06 5.74
C SER A 14 -9.13 -0.61 4.41
N HIS A 15 -8.77 -1.88 4.23
CA HIS A 15 -9.08 -2.61 3.00
C HIS A 15 -10.57 -2.94 2.88
N ALA A 16 -11.23 -3.26 3.99
CA ALA A 16 -12.69 -3.44 4.03
C ALA A 16 -13.42 -2.13 3.75
N ILE A 17 -12.94 -1.01 4.31
CA ILE A 17 -13.46 0.33 4.05
C ILE A 17 -13.34 0.68 2.57
N LEU A 18 -12.18 0.44 1.95
CA LEU A 18 -11.99 0.68 0.52
C LEU A 18 -12.93 -0.16 -0.34
N ALA A 19 -13.05 -1.45 -0.07
CA ALA A 19 -13.96 -2.33 -0.79
C ALA A 19 -15.42 -1.87 -0.64
N TYR A 20 -15.86 -1.55 0.57
CA TYR A 20 -17.21 -1.01 0.82
C TYR A 20 -17.48 0.28 0.04
N LEU A 21 -16.54 1.24 0.08
CA LEU A 21 -16.69 2.50 -0.65
C LEU A 21 -16.71 2.28 -2.16
N GLY A 22 -15.92 1.34 -2.66
CA GLY A 22 -15.93 0.93 -4.05
C GLY A 22 -17.28 0.37 -4.49
N GLU A 23 -17.84 -0.56 -3.72
CA GLU A 23 -19.17 -1.13 -3.98
C GLU A 23 -20.27 -0.06 -3.88
N LYS A 24 -20.23 0.78 -2.85
CA LYS A 24 -21.24 1.84 -2.61
C LYS A 24 -21.23 2.90 -3.70
N THR A 25 -20.06 3.29 -4.21
CA THR A 25 -19.93 4.41 -5.15
C THR A 25 -19.81 3.98 -6.61
N GLY A 26 -19.50 2.71 -6.88
CA GLY A 26 -19.17 2.21 -8.21
C GLY A 26 -17.89 2.79 -8.80
N ARG A 27 -17.02 3.41 -7.99
CA ARG A 27 -15.82 4.12 -8.44
C ARG A 27 -14.54 3.37 -8.05
N LEU A 28 -13.59 3.31 -9.00
CA LEU A 28 -12.25 2.72 -8.78
C LEU A 28 -12.29 1.26 -8.31
N TRP A 29 -13.39 0.58 -8.55
CA TRP A 29 -13.68 -0.78 -8.12
C TRP A 29 -14.27 -1.60 -9.26
N PRO A 30 -13.84 -2.87 -9.46
CA PRO A 30 -14.32 -3.68 -10.57
C PRO A 30 -15.80 -4.02 -10.44
N THR A 31 -16.51 -4.01 -11.56
CA THR A 31 -17.95 -4.33 -11.62
C THR A 31 -18.23 -5.83 -11.73
N SER A 32 -17.28 -6.62 -12.30
CA SER A 32 -17.45 -8.07 -12.45
C SER A 32 -17.02 -8.82 -11.18
N ALA A 33 -17.63 -9.98 -10.93
CA ALA A 33 -17.24 -10.86 -9.82
C ALA A 33 -15.76 -11.28 -9.91
N ALA A 34 -15.28 -11.64 -11.11
CA ALA A 34 -13.88 -11.99 -11.33
C ALA A 34 -12.92 -10.81 -11.04
N GLY A 35 -13.29 -9.60 -11.48
CA GLY A 35 -12.52 -8.39 -11.18
C GLY A 35 -12.47 -8.10 -9.68
N ARG A 36 -13.59 -8.21 -8.95
CA ARG A 36 -13.63 -8.04 -7.49
C ARG A 36 -12.78 -9.09 -6.78
N ALA A 37 -12.83 -10.35 -7.21
CA ALA A 37 -11.96 -11.40 -6.68
C ALA A 37 -10.46 -11.06 -6.90
N GLY A 38 -10.10 -10.53 -8.08
CA GLY A 38 -8.76 -10.04 -8.38
C GLY A 38 -8.32 -8.89 -7.46
N ALA A 39 -9.21 -7.91 -7.22
CA ALA A 39 -8.94 -6.81 -6.31
C ALA A 39 -8.74 -7.29 -4.86
N LEU A 40 -9.62 -8.17 -4.37
CA LEU A 40 -9.48 -8.77 -3.04
C LEU A 40 -8.19 -9.58 -2.91
N ARG A 41 -7.80 -10.35 -3.92
CA ARG A 41 -6.53 -11.07 -3.94
C ARG A 41 -5.35 -10.13 -3.68
N TRP A 42 -5.31 -8.99 -4.37
CA TRP A 42 -4.24 -8.02 -4.18
C TRP A 42 -4.30 -7.29 -2.83
N LEU A 43 -5.49 -6.96 -2.32
CA LEU A 43 -5.65 -6.40 -0.98
C LEU A 43 -5.19 -7.38 0.10
N PHE A 44 -5.49 -8.68 -0.05
CA PHE A 44 -4.98 -9.71 0.85
C PHE A 44 -3.46 -9.91 0.69
N PHE A 45 -2.94 -9.91 -0.54
CA PHE A 45 -1.50 -9.97 -0.76
C PHE A 45 -0.78 -8.80 -0.08
N LEU A 46 -1.30 -7.59 -0.23
CA LEU A 46 -0.76 -6.41 0.44
C LEU A 46 -0.76 -6.58 1.96
N SER A 47 -1.91 -6.97 2.56
CA SER A 47 -2.05 -7.06 4.01
C SER A 47 -1.27 -8.21 4.64
N GLN A 48 -1.16 -9.35 3.96
CA GLN A 48 -0.56 -10.56 4.53
C GLN A 48 0.93 -10.71 4.19
N HIS A 49 1.38 -10.12 3.08
CA HIS A 49 2.75 -10.36 2.61
C HIS A 49 3.60 -9.09 2.55
N ILE A 50 3.06 -7.95 2.13
CA ILE A 50 3.85 -6.69 2.04
C ILE A 50 3.82 -5.92 3.37
N MET A 51 2.63 -5.74 3.98
CA MET A 51 2.50 -4.89 5.17
C MET A 51 3.27 -5.39 6.40
N PRO A 52 3.40 -6.70 6.70
CA PRO A 52 4.18 -7.15 7.84
C PRO A 52 5.65 -6.73 7.74
N PRO A 53 6.43 -7.12 6.71
CA PRO A 53 7.82 -6.68 6.61
C PRO A 53 7.96 -5.16 6.40
N ALA A 54 7.02 -4.51 5.70
CA ALA A 54 6.99 -3.06 5.59
C ALA A 54 6.84 -2.38 6.95
N GLY A 55 6.02 -2.94 7.85
CA GLY A 55 5.86 -2.47 9.23
C GLY A 55 7.15 -2.60 10.05
N GLU A 56 7.92 -3.66 9.82
CA GLU A 56 9.22 -3.90 10.45
C GLU A 56 10.28 -2.89 9.97
N VAL A 57 10.40 -2.68 8.66
CA VAL A 57 11.27 -1.65 8.08
C VAL A 57 10.85 -0.25 8.53
N ALA A 58 9.54 0.00 8.66
CA ALA A 58 9.01 1.29 9.09
C ALA A 58 9.35 1.67 10.54
N LEU A 59 9.92 0.78 11.33
CA LEU A 59 10.34 1.11 12.70
C LEU A 59 11.37 2.23 12.72
N ARG A 60 12.31 2.29 11.77
CA ARG A 60 13.28 3.41 11.69
C ARG A 60 12.58 4.75 11.45
N PHE A 61 11.63 4.79 10.53
CA PHE A 61 10.86 5.99 10.25
C PHE A 61 10.02 6.43 11.48
N ARG A 62 9.34 5.46 12.12
CA ARG A 62 8.52 5.72 13.32
C ARG A 62 9.38 6.16 14.51
N ALA A 63 10.56 5.56 14.69
CA ALA A 63 11.51 5.93 15.72
C ALA A 63 11.95 7.39 15.57
N LYS A 64 12.29 7.79 14.35
CA LYS A 64 12.64 9.18 14.03
C LYS A 64 11.48 10.15 14.29
N LEU A 65 10.25 9.75 13.93
CA LEU A 65 9.06 10.59 14.07
C LEU A 65 8.63 10.77 15.55
N PHE A 66 8.75 9.71 16.36
CA PHE A 66 8.24 9.67 17.73
C PHE A 66 9.32 9.66 18.83
N GLY A 67 10.60 9.79 18.45
CA GLY A 67 11.72 9.77 19.41
C GLY A 67 11.86 8.43 20.16
N ARG A 68 11.54 7.30 19.52
CA ARG A 68 11.58 5.97 20.13
C ARG A 68 12.86 5.22 19.74
N PRO A 69 13.35 4.29 20.60
CA PRO A 69 14.43 3.40 20.20
C PRO A 69 14.02 2.50 19.05
N VAL A 70 14.99 2.13 18.21
CA VAL A 70 14.79 1.21 17.09
C VAL A 70 15.20 -0.18 17.50
N ASP A 71 14.36 -1.17 17.23
CA ASP A 71 14.75 -2.57 17.27
C ASP A 71 15.36 -2.96 15.90
N GLU A 72 16.68 -2.83 15.81
CA GLU A 72 17.41 -3.11 14.57
C GLU A 72 17.33 -4.59 14.14
N ALA A 73 17.14 -5.53 15.06
CA ALA A 73 16.96 -6.93 14.72
C ALA A 73 15.65 -7.15 13.96
N THR A 74 14.57 -6.51 14.42
CA THR A 74 13.28 -6.53 13.72
C THR A 74 13.36 -5.82 12.37
N VAL A 75 14.03 -4.67 12.29
CA VAL A 75 14.21 -3.97 11.01
C VAL A 75 14.97 -4.83 10.01
N LYS A 76 16.07 -5.45 10.43
CA LYS A 76 16.86 -6.35 9.58
C LYS A 76 16.03 -7.51 9.04
N ARG A 77 15.19 -8.12 9.87
CA ARG A 77 14.26 -9.18 9.42
C ARG A 77 13.31 -8.66 8.34
N GLY A 78 12.77 -7.46 8.50
CA GLY A 78 11.93 -6.83 7.48
C GLY A 78 12.70 -6.58 6.17
N GLU A 79 13.94 -6.09 6.25
CA GLU A 79 14.81 -5.87 5.09
C GLU A 79 15.17 -7.18 4.35
N GLU A 80 15.25 -8.30 5.06
CA GLU A 80 15.51 -9.63 4.47
C GLU A 80 14.25 -10.26 3.86
N THR A 81 13.08 -10.01 4.42
CA THR A 81 11.82 -10.64 4.01
C THR A 81 11.01 -9.83 3.01
N LEU A 82 11.25 -8.53 2.89
CA LEU A 82 10.55 -7.65 1.96
C LEU A 82 10.92 -7.86 0.47
N PRO A 83 12.21 -8.08 0.09
CA PRO A 83 12.60 -8.20 -1.31
C PRO A 83 11.86 -9.29 -2.11
N PRO A 84 11.72 -10.55 -1.63
CA PRO A 84 11.02 -11.58 -2.41
C PRO A 84 9.54 -11.24 -2.63
N VAL A 85 8.92 -10.50 -1.73
CA VAL A 85 7.51 -10.07 -1.88
C VAL A 85 7.39 -8.90 -2.87
N LEU A 86 8.35 -7.97 -2.84
CA LEU A 86 8.42 -6.87 -3.82
C LEU A 86 8.72 -7.39 -5.22
N ALA A 87 9.49 -8.46 -5.37
CA ALA A 87 9.76 -9.07 -6.67
C ALA A 87 8.47 -9.54 -7.37
N ILE A 88 7.48 -10.05 -6.62
CA ILE A 88 6.16 -10.42 -7.17
C ILE A 88 5.43 -9.19 -7.72
N LEU A 89 5.50 -8.06 -7.01
CA LEU A 89 4.90 -6.81 -7.47
C LEU A 89 5.67 -6.22 -8.66
N GLU A 90 7.00 -6.30 -8.65
CA GLU A 90 7.89 -5.86 -9.74
C GLU A 90 7.57 -6.60 -11.04
N ASP A 91 7.45 -7.95 -10.99
CA ASP A 91 7.09 -8.78 -12.14
C ASP A 91 5.68 -8.45 -12.65
N HIS A 92 4.74 -8.27 -11.74
CA HIS A 92 3.37 -7.89 -12.10
C HIS A 92 3.32 -6.55 -12.85
N LEU A 93 4.06 -5.55 -12.36
CA LEU A 93 4.15 -4.22 -12.96
C LEU A 93 4.95 -4.20 -14.28
N ALA A 94 5.61 -5.29 -14.66
CA ALA A 94 6.20 -5.42 -15.99
C ALA A 94 5.15 -5.40 -17.11
N HIS A 95 3.94 -5.84 -16.81
CA HIS A 95 2.85 -6.02 -17.78
C HIS A 95 1.62 -5.15 -17.47
N ASN A 96 1.63 -4.42 -16.37
CA ASN A 96 0.49 -3.65 -15.90
C ASN A 96 0.93 -2.27 -15.43
N LYS A 97 0.21 -1.24 -15.87
CA LYS A 97 0.45 0.14 -15.42
C LYS A 97 0.05 0.34 -13.96
N TRP A 98 -1.04 -0.28 -13.54
CA TRP A 98 -1.61 -0.25 -12.20
C TRP A 98 -1.85 -1.67 -11.71
N ILE A 99 -2.03 -1.86 -10.43
CA ILE A 99 -2.17 -3.22 -9.86
C ILE A 99 -3.35 -3.99 -10.47
N MET A 100 -4.42 -3.31 -10.85
CA MET A 100 -5.56 -3.95 -11.49
C MET A 100 -5.52 -3.89 -13.03
N GLY A 101 -4.40 -3.50 -13.63
CA GLY A 101 -4.19 -3.46 -15.08
C GLY A 101 -3.99 -2.05 -15.61
N ALA A 102 -4.80 -1.61 -16.59
CA ALA A 102 -4.64 -0.32 -17.28
C ALA A 102 -5.14 0.87 -16.43
N GLU A 103 -6.12 0.64 -15.56
CA GLU A 103 -6.81 1.69 -14.81
C GLU A 103 -6.44 1.71 -13.34
N PHE A 104 -6.31 2.92 -12.77
CA PHE A 104 -6.08 3.13 -11.33
C PHE A 104 -7.31 2.67 -10.53
N SER A 105 -7.07 2.00 -9.43
CA SER A 105 -8.11 1.37 -8.59
C SER A 105 -7.94 1.66 -7.10
N LEU A 106 -8.87 1.20 -6.27
CA LEU A 106 -8.75 1.26 -4.82
C LEU A 106 -7.62 0.36 -4.29
N VAL A 107 -7.18 -0.63 -5.05
CA VAL A 107 -5.99 -1.44 -4.71
C VAL A 107 -4.74 -0.56 -4.74
N ASP A 108 -4.63 0.33 -5.72
CA ASP A 108 -3.53 1.29 -5.79
C ASP A 108 -3.62 2.32 -4.65
N CYS A 109 -4.83 2.75 -4.27
CA CYS A 109 -5.03 3.59 -3.09
C CYS A 109 -4.52 2.93 -1.79
N ALA A 110 -4.63 1.60 -1.68
CA ALA A 110 -4.14 0.85 -0.53
C ALA A 110 -2.61 0.67 -0.57
N SER A 111 -2.03 0.39 -1.73
CA SER A 111 -0.62 0.04 -1.88
C SER A 111 0.32 1.23 -1.89
N CYS A 112 -0.04 2.35 -2.54
CA CYS A 112 0.84 3.51 -2.65
C CYS A 112 1.31 4.08 -1.30
N PRO A 113 0.45 4.25 -0.27
CA PRO A 113 0.90 4.71 1.05
C PRO A 113 1.90 3.75 1.72
N VAL A 114 1.71 2.45 1.55
CA VAL A 114 2.60 1.42 2.13
C VAL A 114 3.98 1.50 1.48
N LEU A 115 4.06 1.55 0.15
CA LEU A 115 5.32 1.70 -0.58
C LEU A 115 6.01 3.03 -0.24
N ASN A 116 5.25 4.11 -0.08
CA ASN A 116 5.78 5.39 0.34
C ASN A 116 6.45 5.33 1.73
N VAL A 117 5.84 4.60 2.68
CA VAL A 117 6.43 4.42 4.01
C VAL A 117 7.69 3.56 3.94
N ILE A 118 7.72 2.50 3.14
CA ILE A 118 8.91 1.67 2.91
C ILE A 118 10.07 2.54 2.44
N GLU A 119 9.87 3.36 1.42
CA GLU A 119 10.91 4.25 0.90
C GLU A 119 11.36 5.29 1.93
N LYS A 120 10.42 5.94 2.63
CA LYS A 120 10.72 6.91 3.70
C LYS A 120 11.46 6.29 4.89
N SER A 121 11.41 4.98 5.05
CA SER A 121 12.14 4.24 6.06
C SER A 121 13.60 3.97 5.67
N GLY A 122 14.01 4.38 4.47
CA GLY A 122 15.37 4.19 3.95
C GLY A 122 15.56 2.90 3.16
N PHE A 123 14.51 2.10 2.96
CA PHE A 123 14.56 0.95 2.07
C PHE A 123 14.50 1.44 0.61
N GLY A 124 15.58 1.26 -0.14
CA GLY A 124 15.66 1.70 -1.53
C GLY A 124 14.99 0.73 -2.50
N PHE A 125 14.41 1.26 -3.58
CA PHE A 125 13.84 0.44 -4.67
C PHE A 125 14.78 0.28 -5.87
N ALA A 126 16.12 0.33 -5.66
CA ALA A 126 17.09 0.21 -6.76
C ALA A 126 16.96 -1.11 -7.54
N GLU A 127 16.63 -2.19 -6.84
CA GLU A 127 16.39 -3.53 -7.42
C GLU A 127 14.95 -3.71 -7.95
N PHE A 128 14.07 -2.72 -7.72
CA PHE A 128 12.64 -2.75 -8.06
C PHE A 128 12.24 -1.49 -8.84
N PRO A 129 12.80 -1.27 -10.04
CA PRO A 129 12.61 -0.01 -10.78
C PRO A 129 11.17 0.23 -11.22
N ARG A 130 10.36 -0.82 -11.45
CA ARG A 130 8.94 -0.67 -11.79
C ARG A 130 8.10 -0.32 -10.58
N VAL A 131 8.42 -0.88 -9.41
CA VAL A 131 7.79 -0.48 -8.13
C VAL A 131 8.10 0.99 -7.85
N ALA A 132 9.33 1.44 -8.06
CA ALA A 132 9.71 2.85 -7.93
C ALA A 132 8.91 3.74 -8.90
N ALA A 133 8.88 3.39 -10.19
CA ALA A 133 8.14 4.13 -11.20
C ALA A 133 6.61 4.15 -10.93
N TYR A 134 6.06 3.04 -10.46
CA TYR A 134 4.67 2.94 -10.04
C TYR A 134 4.38 3.88 -8.86
N LEU A 135 5.23 3.93 -7.85
CA LEU A 135 5.06 4.85 -6.71
C LEU A 135 5.10 6.31 -7.16
N GLU A 136 6.01 6.67 -8.08
CA GLU A 136 6.04 8.02 -8.65
C GLU A 136 4.78 8.34 -9.46
N ALA A 137 4.26 7.39 -10.23
CA ALA A 137 2.99 7.57 -10.94
C ALA A 137 1.81 7.78 -9.97
N CYS A 138 1.81 7.12 -8.81
CA CYS A 138 0.83 7.35 -7.74
C CYS A 138 0.96 8.78 -7.17
N ARG A 139 2.18 9.22 -6.89
CA ARG A 139 2.50 10.54 -6.34
C ARG A 139 2.12 11.68 -7.28
N ALA A 140 2.23 11.46 -8.58
CA ALA A 140 1.85 12.42 -9.61
C ALA A 140 0.32 12.66 -9.71
N ARG A 141 -0.51 11.84 -9.08
CA ARG A 141 -1.96 12.02 -9.09
C ARG A 141 -2.36 13.22 -8.21
N PRO A 142 -3.27 14.10 -8.70
CA PRO A 142 -3.69 15.29 -7.94
C PRO A 142 -4.19 14.98 -6.53
N ALA A 143 -4.92 13.87 -6.35
CA ALA A 143 -5.44 13.44 -5.05
C ALA A 143 -4.33 13.15 -4.02
N TRP A 144 -3.13 12.73 -4.47
CA TRP A 144 -1.99 12.50 -3.58
C TRP A 144 -1.57 13.78 -2.85
N GLY A 145 -1.48 14.90 -3.57
CA GLY A 145 -1.13 16.21 -3.00
C GLY A 145 -2.20 16.80 -2.07
N GLN A 146 -3.45 16.37 -2.22
CA GLN A 146 -4.59 16.84 -1.42
C GLN A 146 -4.82 15.97 -0.16
N THR A 147 -4.16 14.84 -0.06
CA THR A 147 -4.32 13.95 1.11
C THR A 147 -3.56 14.52 2.31
N PRO A 148 -4.21 14.69 3.48
CA PRO A 148 -3.54 15.06 4.71
C PRO A 148 -2.43 14.06 5.04
N ARG A 149 -1.27 14.56 5.40
CA ARG A 149 -0.10 13.71 5.70
C ARG A 149 0.34 13.89 7.14
N LEU A 150 0.86 12.81 7.70
CA LEU A 150 1.64 12.93 8.93
C LEU A 150 2.94 13.71 8.64
N PRO A 151 3.46 14.46 9.62
CA PRO A 151 4.74 15.13 9.47
C PRO A 151 5.83 14.14 9.01
N GLY A 152 6.53 14.48 7.92
CA GLY A 152 7.61 13.66 7.37
C GLY A 152 7.18 12.58 6.34
N LEU A 153 5.87 12.44 6.04
CA LEU A 153 5.37 11.57 4.97
C LEU A 153 5.10 12.32 3.68
#